data_f7a19b9d147b296f26677be999b29eb0
#
_entry.id   f7a19b9d147b296f26677be999b29eb0
#
_cell.length_a   1.000
_cell.length_b   1.000
_cell.length_c   1.000
_cell.angle_alpha   90.00
_cell.angle_beta   90.00
_cell.angle_gamma   90.00
#
_symmetry.space_group_name_H-M   'P 1'
#
loop_
_entity.id
_entity.type
_entity.pdbx_description
1 polymer ?
#
loop_
_entity_poly.entity_id
_entity_poly.type
_entity_poly.pdbx_seq_one_letter_code
_entity_poly.pdbx_strand_id
1 'polypeptide(L)'
;DLISYGMGERSIVEIAEALRSGIPVRDITFVRGTVYKTAVQPDLPDAIRLPGFDKIATSKELYAKSFYRQYLNTDPFTAKTLVEPYPADNLFLVQNPPQKPLSTEEMDAVYALPYARAYHPDYEAAGGIPAIEEIKFSLASCRGCFGACSFCALTFHQGRIIQTRSHESLLEEARQITQEPDFKGYIHDVGGPTANFRQPACKKQLQHGACQKRQCLFPEPCPNLEIDHSDYVALLRKLRALPKVKRVFVRSGIRFDYLINDKDETFFRELVRYHVSGQLKVAPEHVSDGVLRMMGKPQNSVYRRFAKRYKELNAEMHLDQYLVPYLMSSHPGSTLQDAIRLAEYLRELGYMPEQVQDFYPTPSTISTFMYYTG
;
A
#
# COMPACT_ATOMS: atom_id res chain seq x y z
N ASP A 1 -5.57 20.36 -17.57
CA ASP A 1 -4.37 21.17 -17.66
C ASP A 1 -3.20 20.55 -16.90
N LEU A 2 -3.42 20.16 -15.64
CA LEU A 2 -2.41 19.57 -14.77
C LEU A 2 -3.02 18.39 -14.01
N ILE A 3 -2.33 17.25 -13.93
CA ILE A 3 -2.71 16.08 -13.14
C ILE A 3 -1.71 15.93 -11.99
N SER A 4 -2.19 15.84 -10.75
CA SER A 4 -1.38 15.44 -9.62
C SER A 4 -1.53 13.92 -9.40
N TYR A 5 -0.44 13.21 -9.17
CA TYR A 5 -0.43 11.77 -8.96
C TYR A 5 0.38 11.37 -7.70
N GLY A 6 0.11 10.17 -7.21
CA GLY A 6 0.72 9.69 -5.98
C GLY A 6 0.14 10.36 -4.75
N MET A 7 0.97 10.59 -3.73
CA MET A 7 0.59 11.30 -2.51
C MET A 7 0.74 12.80 -2.74
N GLY A 8 -0.39 13.51 -2.75
CA GLY A 8 -0.48 14.87 -3.28
C GLY A 8 -0.30 16.02 -2.30
N GLU A 9 -0.05 15.78 -1.01
CA GLU A 9 -0.09 16.80 0.03
C GLU A 9 0.87 17.96 -0.24
N ARG A 10 2.14 17.67 -0.56
CA ARG A 10 3.10 18.73 -0.93
C ARG A 10 2.77 19.35 -2.28
N SER A 11 2.43 18.50 -3.27
CA SER A 11 2.16 18.99 -4.62
C SER A 11 0.98 19.96 -4.65
N ILE A 12 -0.08 19.72 -3.87
CA ILE A 12 -1.23 20.63 -3.83
C ILE A 12 -0.88 21.98 -3.19
N VAL A 13 -0.03 21.97 -2.17
CA VAL A 13 0.45 23.21 -1.53
C VAL A 13 1.32 24.02 -2.50
N GLU A 14 2.29 23.36 -3.16
CA GLU A 14 3.17 24.01 -4.16
C GLU A 14 2.34 24.59 -5.35
N ILE A 15 1.33 23.86 -5.81
CA ILE A 15 0.42 24.34 -6.88
C ILE A 15 -0.39 25.53 -6.39
N ALA A 16 -0.95 25.47 -5.18
CA ALA A 16 -1.73 26.58 -4.62
C ALA A 16 -0.89 27.83 -4.42
N GLU A 17 0.35 27.69 -3.98
CA GLU A 17 1.30 28.82 -3.84
C GLU A 17 1.69 29.42 -5.18
N ALA A 18 1.92 28.61 -6.21
CA ALA A 18 2.19 29.06 -7.56
C ALA A 18 1.01 29.87 -8.13
N LEU A 19 -0.22 29.36 -7.98
CA LEU A 19 -1.44 30.07 -8.39
C LEU A 19 -1.63 31.37 -7.63
N ARG A 20 -1.42 31.38 -6.32
CA ARG A 20 -1.48 32.60 -5.49
C ARG A 20 -0.46 33.65 -5.91
N SER A 21 0.69 33.20 -6.43
CA SER A 21 1.73 34.09 -6.96
C SER A 21 1.44 34.58 -8.38
N GLY A 22 0.27 34.23 -8.94
CA GLY A 22 -0.16 34.69 -10.27
C GLY A 22 0.36 33.83 -11.42
N ILE A 23 0.98 32.68 -11.17
CA ILE A 23 1.44 31.77 -12.22
C ILE A 23 0.22 31.04 -12.80
N PRO A 24 -0.05 31.16 -14.11
CA PRO A 24 -1.14 30.42 -14.75
C PRO A 24 -0.93 28.91 -14.63
N VAL A 25 -2.00 28.13 -14.47
CA VAL A 25 -1.90 26.67 -14.29
C VAL A 25 -1.11 25.95 -15.38
N ARG A 26 -1.20 26.43 -16.63
CA ARG A 26 -0.44 25.89 -17.78
C ARG A 26 1.07 26.04 -17.66
N ASP A 27 1.54 27.00 -16.84
CA ASP A 27 2.95 27.32 -16.64
C ASP A 27 3.51 26.65 -15.38
N ILE A 28 2.66 25.95 -14.61
CA ILE A 28 3.06 25.14 -13.43
C ILE A 28 3.61 23.79 -13.92
N THR A 29 4.81 23.81 -14.45
CA THR A 29 5.47 22.62 -15.05
C THR A 29 6.55 22.02 -14.17
N PHE A 30 6.84 22.63 -13.03
CA PHE A 30 8.01 22.33 -12.16
C PHE A 30 7.68 21.53 -10.92
N VAL A 31 6.39 21.32 -10.59
CA VAL A 31 5.97 20.64 -9.37
C VAL A 31 6.15 19.13 -9.50
N ARG A 32 6.82 18.52 -8.54
CA ARG A 32 6.97 17.06 -8.50
C ARG A 32 5.62 16.36 -8.24
N GLY A 33 5.49 15.13 -8.74
CA GLY A 33 4.23 14.38 -8.63
C GLY A 33 3.12 14.93 -9.52
N THR A 34 3.48 15.57 -10.62
CA THR A 34 2.52 16.11 -11.60
C THR A 34 2.79 15.63 -13.02
N VAL A 35 1.74 15.68 -13.83
CA VAL A 35 1.81 15.46 -15.29
C VAL A 35 1.15 16.67 -15.95
N TYR A 36 1.81 17.23 -16.96
CA TYR A 36 1.28 18.31 -17.77
C TYR A 36 1.40 18.00 -19.26
N LYS A 37 0.63 18.71 -20.08
CA LYS A 37 0.69 18.63 -21.55
C LYS A 37 1.29 19.89 -22.15
N THR A 38 2.02 19.73 -23.24
CA THR A 38 2.59 20.87 -24.02
C THR A 38 2.62 20.54 -25.49
N ALA A 39 2.37 21.57 -26.34
CA ALA A 39 2.52 21.48 -27.80
C ALA A 39 3.99 21.71 -28.24
N VAL A 40 4.81 22.29 -27.38
CA VAL A 40 6.23 22.53 -27.65
C VAL A 40 7.04 21.33 -27.18
N GLN A 41 7.93 20.83 -28.05
CA GLN A 41 8.83 19.76 -27.66
C GLN A 41 9.66 20.18 -26.44
N PRO A 42 9.57 19.45 -25.30
CA PRO A 42 10.30 19.83 -24.09
C PRO A 42 11.81 19.74 -24.29
N ASP A 43 12.53 20.82 -23.96
CA ASP A 43 13.99 20.84 -23.89
C ASP A 43 14.43 20.38 -22.49
N LEU A 44 14.43 19.08 -22.30
CA LEU A 44 14.77 18.41 -21.04
C LEU A 44 15.83 17.33 -21.34
N PRO A 45 17.12 17.68 -21.28
CA PRO A 45 18.21 16.76 -21.71
C PRO A 45 18.28 15.49 -20.88
N ASP A 46 17.92 15.53 -19.60
CA ASP A 46 17.95 14.36 -18.68
C ASP A 46 16.67 13.55 -18.68
N ALA A 47 15.63 13.99 -19.41
CA ALA A 47 14.35 13.28 -19.44
C ALA A 47 14.47 11.97 -20.25
N ILE A 48 13.71 10.98 -19.81
CA ILE A 48 13.56 9.71 -20.54
C ILE A 48 12.41 9.88 -21.53
N ARG A 49 12.73 9.74 -22.82
CA ARG A 49 11.74 9.76 -23.90
C ARG A 49 11.15 8.38 -24.07
N LEU A 50 9.82 8.30 -23.93
CA LEU A 50 9.03 7.09 -24.18
C LEU A 50 8.70 7.00 -25.68
N PRO A 51 8.37 5.81 -26.21
CA PRO A 51 7.76 5.69 -27.53
C PRO A 51 6.45 6.48 -27.58
N GLY A 52 6.08 7.00 -28.75
CA GLY A 52 4.82 7.71 -28.92
C GLY A 52 3.60 6.80 -28.70
N PHE A 53 2.52 7.38 -28.20
CA PHE A 53 1.30 6.66 -27.85
C PHE A 53 0.72 5.86 -29.02
N ASP A 54 0.73 6.42 -30.23
CA ASP A 54 0.31 5.77 -31.48
C ASP A 54 1.01 4.42 -31.72
N LYS A 55 2.31 4.38 -31.44
CA LYS A 55 3.14 3.17 -31.57
C LYS A 55 2.90 2.17 -30.44
N ILE A 56 2.74 2.69 -29.22
CA ILE A 56 2.45 1.84 -28.04
C ILE A 56 1.09 1.16 -28.19
N ALA A 57 0.09 1.84 -28.69
CA ALA A 57 -1.27 1.34 -28.88
C ALA A 57 -1.34 0.15 -29.85
N THR A 58 -0.37 0.04 -30.76
CA THR A 58 -0.36 -1.00 -31.83
C THR A 58 0.71 -2.07 -31.64
N SER A 59 1.63 -1.91 -30.67
CA SER A 59 2.77 -2.82 -30.48
C SER A 59 2.96 -3.19 -29.01
N LYS A 60 2.65 -4.43 -28.66
CA LYS A 60 2.93 -4.97 -27.31
C LYS A 60 4.40 -4.89 -26.92
N GLU A 61 5.33 -5.02 -27.87
CA GLU A 61 6.76 -4.88 -27.60
C GLU A 61 7.15 -3.44 -27.22
N LEU A 62 6.62 -2.45 -27.94
CA LEU A 62 6.87 -1.03 -27.62
C LEU A 62 6.17 -0.63 -26.30
N TYR A 63 4.98 -1.16 -26.05
CA TYR A 63 4.31 -1.02 -24.75
C TYR A 63 5.19 -1.60 -23.63
N ALA A 64 5.77 -2.78 -23.82
CA ALA A 64 6.67 -3.40 -22.84
C ALA A 64 7.90 -2.51 -22.55
N LYS A 65 8.51 -1.93 -23.59
CA LYS A 65 9.65 -1.00 -23.43
C LYS A 65 9.25 0.26 -22.68
N SER A 66 8.07 0.81 -23.00
CA SER A 66 7.52 1.98 -22.30
C SER A 66 7.24 1.66 -20.83
N PHE A 67 6.51 0.58 -20.57
CA PHE A 67 6.19 0.13 -19.20
C PHE A 67 7.45 -0.06 -18.36
N TYR A 68 8.47 -0.75 -18.88
CA TYR A 68 9.72 -0.98 -18.18
C TYR A 68 10.42 0.32 -17.77
N ARG A 69 10.46 1.31 -18.68
CA ARG A 69 11.02 2.64 -18.38
C ARG A 69 10.23 3.37 -17.31
N GLN A 70 8.90 3.32 -17.39
CA GLN A 70 8.02 3.92 -16.36
C GLN A 70 8.22 3.25 -15.01
N TYR A 71 8.22 1.91 -14.97
CA TYR A 71 8.40 1.14 -13.74
C TYR A 71 9.71 1.45 -13.02
N LEU A 72 10.83 1.60 -13.76
CA LEU A 72 12.12 1.97 -13.19
C LEU A 72 12.16 3.42 -12.67
N ASN A 73 11.18 4.25 -13.02
CA ASN A 73 11.10 5.67 -12.63
C ASN A 73 9.98 5.97 -11.64
N THR A 74 9.64 5.01 -10.78
CA THR A 74 8.62 5.17 -9.73
C THR A 74 9.18 5.60 -8.37
N ASP A 75 10.51 5.54 -8.18
CA ASP A 75 11.13 5.93 -6.91
C ASP A 75 11.45 7.43 -6.87
N PRO A 76 11.03 8.16 -5.81
CA PRO A 76 11.17 9.62 -5.73
C PRO A 76 12.62 10.12 -5.63
N PHE A 77 13.60 9.26 -5.32
CA PHE A 77 15.02 9.64 -5.23
C PHE A 77 15.75 9.48 -6.55
N THR A 78 15.34 8.52 -7.37
CA THR A 78 16.07 8.13 -8.58
C THR A 78 15.30 8.35 -9.87
N ALA A 79 14.00 8.63 -9.80
CA ALA A 79 13.16 8.87 -10.96
C ALA A 79 13.59 10.13 -11.73
N LYS A 80 13.54 10.02 -13.06
CA LYS A 80 13.70 11.12 -14.01
C LYS A 80 12.35 11.54 -14.57
N THR A 81 12.29 12.72 -15.17
CA THR A 81 11.14 13.16 -15.95
C THR A 81 10.92 12.22 -17.14
N LEU A 82 9.68 11.87 -17.40
CA LEU A 82 9.29 11.08 -18.57
C LEU A 82 8.58 11.97 -19.58
N VAL A 83 8.87 11.78 -20.87
CA VAL A 83 8.22 12.51 -21.97
C VAL A 83 7.63 11.51 -22.94
N GLU A 84 6.32 11.54 -23.12
CA GLU A 84 5.58 10.70 -24.06
C GLU A 84 4.97 11.55 -25.17
N PRO A 85 5.34 11.31 -26.45
CA PRO A 85 4.73 11.99 -27.58
C PRO A 85 3.32 11.47 -27.90
N TYR A 86 2.43 12.37 -28.26
CA TYR A 86 1.10 12.12 -28.83
C TYR A 86 1.03 12.77 -30.21
N PRO A 87 1.58 12.14 -31.27
CA PRO A 87 1.74 12.75 -32.58
C PRO A 87 0.41 13.14 -33.23
N ALA A 88 -0.65 12.37 -33.04
CA ALA A 88 -1.98 12.66 -33.59
C ALA A 88 -2.56 14.00 -33.09
N ASP A 89 -2.23 14.37 -31.86
CA ASP A 89 -2.71 15.61 -31.22
C ASP A 89 -1.66 16.72 -31.24
N ASN A 90 -0.49 16.46 -31.83
CA ASN A 90 0.68 17.34 -31.78
C ASN A 90 1.02 17.82 -30.36
N LEU A 91 1.01 16.87 -29.43
CA LEU A 91 1.22 17.11 -28.01
C LEU A 91 2.30 16.19 -27.43
N PHE A 92 2.83 16.61 -26.29
CA PHE A 92 3.69 15.81 -25.41
C PHE A 92 3.06 15.79 -24.03
N LEU A 93 3.03 14.62 -23.40
CA LEU A 93 2.81 14.49 -21.97
C LEU A 93 4.16 14.45 -21.27
N VAL A 94 4.30 15.28 -20.25
CA VAL A 94 5.51 15.36 -19.42
C VAL A 94 5.14 14.97 -18.00
N GLN A 95 5.68 13.86 -17.53
CA GLN A 95 5.50 13.39 -16.18
C GLN A 95 6.72 13.77 -15.34
N ASN A 96 6.55 14.65 -14.39
CA ASN A 96 7.58 14.99 -13.42
C ASN A 96 7.86 13.79 -12.49
N PRO A 97 9.06 13.69 -11.88
CA PRO A 97 9.34 12.65 -10.88
C PRO A 97 8.32 12.64 -9.73
N PRO A 98 8.05 11.49 -9.10
CA PRO A 98 7.16 11.43 -7.93
C PRO A 98 7.58 12.39 -6.83
N GLN A 99 6.61 12.86 -6.03
CA GLN A 99 6.90 13.69 -4.86
C GLN A 99 7.68 12.89 -3.81
N LYS A 100 8.53 13.57 -3.07
CA LYS A 100 9.29 12.95 -1.95
C LYS A 100 8.33 12.46 -0.86
N PRO A 101 8.68 11.37 -0.15
CA PRO A 101 7.92 10.94 1.02
C PRO A 101 7.80 12.07 2.05
N LEU A 102 6.65 12.17 2.70
CA LEU A 102 6.47 13.09 3.82
C LEU A 102 7.35 12.69 5.01
N SER A 103 7.87 13.67 5.74
CA SER A 103 8.45 13.41 7.05
C SER A 103 7.35 13.05 8.07
N THR A 104 7.76 12.59 9.25
CA THR A 104 6.82 12.32 10.35
C THR A 104 6.08 13.59 10.76
N GLU A 105 6.76 14.73 10.83
CA GLU A 105 6.18 16.02 11.19
C GLU A 105 5.13 16.47 10.15
N GLU A 106 5.42 16.29 8.87
CA GLU A 106 4.47 16.61 7.80
C GLU A 106 3.27 15.67 7.82
N MET A 107 3.49 14.36 8.04
CA MET A 107 2.41 13.40 8.23
C MET A 107 1.52 13.79 9.41
N ASP A 108 2.11 14.13 10.56
CA ASP A 108 1.39 14.55 11.76
C ASP A 108 0.57 15.82 11.51
N ALA A 109 1.14 16.79 10.79
CA ALA A 109 0.44 18.02 10.43
C ALA A 109 -0.78 17.76 9.53
N VAL A 110 -0.67 16.85 8.56
CA VAL A 110 -1.80 16.43 7.70
C VAL A 110 -2.91 15.79 8.53
N TYR A 111 -2.57 14.90 9.45
CA TYR A 111 -3.57 14.22 10.29
C TYR A 111 -4.10 15.07 11.45
N ALA A 112 -3.47 16.20 11.75
CA ALA A 112 -3.97 17.19 12.71
C ALA A 112 -5.00 18.16 12.11
N LEU A 113 -5.27 18.10 10.81
CA LEU A 113 -6.31 18.91 10.17
C LEU A 113 -7.71 18.59 10.77
N PRO A 114 -8.63 19.56 10.81
CA PRO A 114 -9.94 19.41 11.46
C PRO A 114 -10.90 18.59 10.59
N TYR A 115 -10.66 17.29 10.49
CA TYR A 115 -11.54 16.37 9.76
C TYR A 115 -12.88 16.20 10.45
N ALA A 116 -13.98 16.25 9.69
CA ALA A 116 -15.34 16.09 10.19
C ALA A 116 -15.65 14.68 10.72
N ARG A 117 -14.88 13.66 10.37
CA ARG A 117 -15.09 12.24 10.73
C ARG A 117 -16.48 11.73 10.41
N ALA A 118 -17.12 12.31 9.42
CA ALA A 118 -18.44 11.96 8.94
C ALA A 118 -18.47 12.06 7.41
N TYR A 119 -19.48 11.46 6.80
CA TYR A 119 -19.74 11.66 5.37
C TYR A 119 -20.36 13.05 5.13
N HIS A 120 -20.29 13.51 3.88
CA HIS A 120 -20.89 14.80 3.50
C HIS A 120 -22.42 14.77 3.68
N PRO A 121 -23.05 15.85 4.21
CA PRO A 121 -24.48 15.90 4.47
C PRO A 121 -25.40 15.59 3.27
N ASP A 122 -24.93 15.81 2.04
CA ASP A 122 -25.68 15.48 0.81
C ASP A 122 -26.07 14.00 0.72
N TYR A 123 -25.34 13.12 1.41
CA TYR A 123 -25.64 11.68 1.43
C TYR A 123 -26.69 11.27 2.46
N GLU A 124 -27.13 12.17 3.36
CA GLU A 124 -28.16 11.89 4.37
C GLU A 124 -29.46 11.39 3.73
N ALA A 125 -29.93 12.09 2.68
CA ALA A 125 -31.16 11.72 1.97
C ALA A 125 -31.09 10.34 1.30
N ALA A 126 -29.89 9.85 1.01
CA ALA A 126 -29.64 8.53 0.44
C ALA A 126 -29.40 7.44 1.51
N GLY A 127 -29.56 7.75 2.80
CA GLY A 127 -29.34 6.81 3.90
C GLY A 127 -27.89 6.78 4.41
N GLY A 128 -27.08 7.79 4.08
CA GLY A 128 -25.69 7.92 4.50
C GLY A 128 -24.71 7.07 3.68
N ILE A 129 -23.50 6.90 4.21
CA ILE A 129 -22.45 6.05 3.61
C ILE A 129 -22.11 4.93 4.60
N PRO A 130 -22.55 3.68 4.36
CA PRO A 130 -22.32 2.56 5.29
C PRO A 130 -20.83 2.30 5.60
N ALA A 131 -19.94 2.59 4.65
CA ALA A 131 -18.50 2.39 4.83
C ALA A 131 -17.90 3.19 6.00
N ILE A 132 -18.53 4.29 6.43
CA ILE A 132 -18.04 5.08 7.57
C ILE A 132 -18.05 4.27 8.87
N GLU A 133 -19.00 3.37 9.04
CA GLU A 133 -19.12 2.51 10.22
C GLU A 133 -17.85 1.66 10.45
N GLU A 134 -17.22 1.24 9.37
CA GLU A 134 -16.01 0.41 9.43
C GLU A 134 -14.73 1.21 9.76
N ILE A 135 -14.68 2.48 9.36
CA ILE A 135 -13.45 3.27 9.39
C ILE A 135 -13.44 4.39 10.42
N LYS A 136 -14.62 4.86 10.89
CA LYS A 136 -14.75 6.03 11.78
C LYS A 136 -13.83 5.96 13.00
N PHE A 137 -13.69 4.80 13.61
CA PHE A 137 -12.88 4.57 14.80
C PHE A 137 -11.56 3.84 14.50
N SER A 138 -10.98 4.11 13.34
CA SER A 138 -9.71 3.53 12.91
C SER A 138 -8.63 4.61 12.81
N LEU A 139 -7.37 4.20 13.03
CA LEU A 139 -6.18 5.06 12.98
C LEU A 139 -5.27 4.60 11.82
N ALA A 140 -5.02 5.49 10.87
CA ALA A 140 -4.00 5.26 9.86
C ALA A 140 -2.62 5.60 10.43
N SER A 141 -1.81 4.60 10.70
CA SER A 141 -0.52 4.77 11.39
C SER A 141 0.66 5.00 10.46
N CYS A 142 0.54 4.56 9.21
CA CYS A 142 1.60 4.66 8.20
C CYS A 142 1.05 4.67 6.78
N ARG A 143 1.89 5.03 5.84
CA ARG A 143 1.67 4.95 4.39
C ARG A 143 2.88 4.31 3.72
N GLY A 144 2.71 3.84 2.48
CA GLY A 144 3.73 3.15 1.71
C GLY A 144 3.77 1.65 1.99
N CYS A 145 4.37 0.90 1.08
CA CYS A 145 4.52 -0.55 1.21
C CYS A 145 5.74 -1.06 0.44
N PHE A 146 6.75 -1.57 1.13
CA PHE A 146 7.93 -2.16 0.50
C PHE A 146 7.73 -3.61 0.03
N GLY A 147 6.52 -4.16 0.19
CA GLY A 147 6.19 -5.50 -0.33
C GLY A 147 6.27 -5.61 -1.84
N ALA A 148 5.91 -4.55 -2.56
CA ALA A 148 6.02 -4.43 -4.01
C ALA A 148 5.44 -5.62 -4.78
N CYS A 149 4.30 -6.17 -4.34
CA CYS A 149 3.61 -7.25 -5.04
C CYS A 149 3.24 -6.83 -6.46
N SER A 150 3.38 -7.74 -7.42
CA SER A 150 3.26 -7.45 -8.85
C SER A 150 1.89 -6.92 -9.28
N PHE A 151 0.84 -7.25 -8.55
CA PHE A 151 -0.56 -6.87 -8.83
C PHE A 151 -1.02 -5.61 -8.09
N CYS A 152 -0.20 -5.07 -7.15
CA CYS A 152 -0.67 -4.06 -6.20
C CYS A 152 -0.27 -2.64 -6.63
N ALA A 153 -1.27 -1.76 -6.77
CA ALA A 153 -1.04 -0.36 -7.12
C ALA A 153 -0.53 0.52 -5.97
N LEU A 154 -0.57 0.07 -4.73
CA LEU A 154 -0.08 0.84 -3.57
C LEU A 154 1.39 1.25 -3.73
N THR A 155 2.21 0.39 -4.34
CA THR A 155 3.60 0.68 -4.67
C THR A 155 3.76 1.95 -5.52
N PHE A 156 2.83 2.20 -6.43
CA PHE A 156 2.86 3.35 -7.34
C PHE A 156 2.17 4.58 -6.74
N HIS A 157 1.10 4.34 -5.97
CA HIS A 157 0.33 5.43 -5.36
C HIS A 157 1.01 5.98 -4.12
N GLN A 158 1.38 5.14 -3.16
CA GLN A 158 1.99 5.55 -1.88
C GLN A 158 3.52 5.38 -1.84
N GLY A 159 4.08 4.67 -2.82
CA GLY A 159 5.50 4.38 -2.88
C GLY A 159 5.94 3.20 -2.00
N ARG A 160 7.24 2.90 -2.09
CA ARG A 160 7.87 1.78 -1.38
C ARG A 160 8.59 2.18 -0.09
N ILE A 161 8.58 3.45 0.25
CA ILE A 161 9.20 4.00 1.46
C ILE A 161 8.11 4.25 2.48
N ILE A 162 8.26 3.68 3.66
CA ILE A 162 7.29 3.83 4.72
C ILE A 162 7.36 5.25 5.29
N GLN A 163 6.19 5.88 5.41
CA GLN A 163 5.97 7.17 6.04
C GLN A 163 5.11 6.93 7.27
N THR A 164 5.59 7.30 8.45
CA THR A 164 4.91 7.01 9.72
C THR A 164 4.49 8.28 10.43
N ARG A 165 3.39 8.18 11.13
CA ARG A 165 2.97 9.18 12.12
C ARG A 165 3.65 8.92 13.46
N SER A 166 3.89 9.99 14.22
CA SER A 166 4.37 9.88 15.59
C SER A 166 3.36 9.20 16.51
N HIS A 167 3.82 8.66 17.63
CA HIS A 167 2.93 8.15 18.67
C HIS A 167 2.03 9.27 19.22
N GLU A 168 2.55 10.46 19.38
CA GLU A 168 1.85 11.64 19.91
C GLU A 168 0.64 11.99 19.02
N SER A 169 0.85 12.06 17.71
CA SER A 169 -0.22 12.30 16.73
C SER A 169 -1.32 11.24 16.79
N LEU A 170 -0.95 9.97 16.86
CA LEU A 170 -1.90 8.85 16.93
C LEU A 170 -2.65 8.81 18.26
N LEU A 171 -1.98 9.12 19.38
CA LEU A 171 -2.60 9.18 20.70
C LEU A 171 -3.57 10.36 20.79
N GLU A 172 -3.23 11.51 20.20
CA GLU A 172 -4.12 12.67 20.19
C GLU A 172 -5.39 12.38 19.36
N GLU A 173 -5.24 11.80 18.17
CA GLU A 173 -6.38 11.38 17.38
C GLU A 173 -7.25 10.35 18.12
N ALA A 174 -6.61 9.37 18.80
CA ALA A 174 -7.32 8.39 19.59
C ALA A 174 -8.10 9.04 20.76
N ARG A 175 -7.54 10.06 21.42
CA ARG A 175 -8.26 10.81 22.46
C ARG A 175 -9.48 11.53 21.88
N GLN A 176 -9.37 12.15 20.72
CA GLN A 176 -10.50 12.78 20.02
C GLN A 176 -11.58 11.75 19.71
N ILE A 177 -11.21 10.60 19.14
CA ILE A 177 -12.11 9.46 18.87
C ILE A 177 -12.88 9.04 20.15
N THR A 178 -12.22 9.01 21.31
CA THR A 178 -12.89 8.62 22.57
C THR A 178 -13.92 9.63 23.08
N GLN A 179 -14.01 10.83 22.50
CA GLN A 179 -15.03 11.83 22.81
C GLN A 179 -16.27 11.75 21.90
N GLU A 180 -16.18 10.98 20.82
CA GLU A 180 -17.32 10.79 19.92
C GLU A 180 -18.49 10.15 20.67
N PRO A 181 -19.74 10.65 20.48
CA PRO A 181 -20.90 10.18 21.24
C PRO A 181 -21.20 8.69 21.06
N ASP A 182 -20.89 8.15 19.90
CA ASP A 182 -21.12 6.76 19.51
C ASP A 182 -19.91 5.84 19.74
N PHE A 183 -18.82 6.34 20.33
CA PHE A 183 -17.65 5.52 20.67
C PHE A 183 -17.96 4.53 21.80
N LYS A 184 -17.90 3.24 21.51
CA LYS A 184 -18.20 2.14 22.45
C LYS A 184 -16.97 1.54 23.16
N GLY A 185 -15.80 2.16 22.98
CA GLY A 185 -14.55 1.70 23.59
C GLY A 185 -13.67 0.85 22.66
N TYR A 186 -13.98 0.79 21.38
CA TYR A 186 -13.26 -0.04 20.42
C TYR A 186 -12.57 0.83 19.37
N ILE A 187 -11.23 0.76 19.32
CA ILE A 187 -10.47 1.23 18.16
C ILE A 187 -10.47 0.07 17.17
N HIS A 188 -11.11 0.26 16.03
CA HIS A 188 -11.40 -0.80 15.07
C HIS A 188 -10.15 -1.27 14.32
N ASP A 189 -9.20 -0.35 14.07
CA ASP A 189 -7.94 -0.66 13.42
C ASP A 189 -6.86 0.35 13.79
N VAL A 190 -5.62 -0.12 13.89
CA VAL A 190 -4.42 0.72 13.93
C VAL A 190 -3.54 0.24 12.79
N GLY A 191 -3.76 0.77 11.60
CA GLY A 191 -3.26 0.15 10.40
C GLY A 191 -2.68 1.09 9.37
N GLY A 192 -2.63 0.59 8.17
CA GLY A 192 -2.11 1.21 6.97
C GLY A 192 -2.20 0.23 5.80
N PRO A 193 -1.50 0.46 4.68
CA PRO A 193 -1.44 -0.49 3.56
C PRO A 193 -0.95 -1.87 3.97
N THR A 194 -0.12 -1.91 5.01
CA THR A 194 0.35 -3.09 5.73
C THR A 194 0.54 -2.67 7.18
N ALA A 195 -0.28 -3.17 8.07
CA ALA A 195 -0.36 -2.65 9.45
C ALA A 195 0.96 -2.71 10.21
N ASN A 196 1.74 -3.78 10.03
CA ASN A 196 3.00 -3.98 10.73
C ASN A 196 4.24 -3.40 10.02
N PHE A 197 4.04 -2.48 9.05
CA PHE A 197 5.13 -1.70 8.45
C PHE A 197 5.19 -0.32 9.09
N ARG A 198 5.98 -0.16 10.13
CA ARG A 198 6.12 1.11 10.86
C ARG A 198 7.47 1.78 10.69
N GLN A 199 8.34 1.22 9.85
CA GLN A 199 9.67 1.76 9.57
C GLN A 199 10.09 1.46 8.12
N PRO A 200 11.04 2.21 7.56
CA PRO A 200 11.65 1.89 6.27
C PRO A 200 12.26 0.49 6.27
N ALA A 201 12.26 -0.19 5.12
CA ALA A 201 12.80 -1.54 5.02
C ALA A 201 14.30 -1.64 5.38
N CYS A 202 15.04 -0.56 5.19
CA CYS A 202 16.46 -0.46 5.56
C CYS A 202 16.93 0.99 5.53
N LYS A 203 18.04 1.31 6.20
CA LYS A 203 18.63 2.65 6.26
C LYS A 203 18.94 3.24 4.88
N LYS A 204 19.29 2.40 3.90
CA LYS A 204 19.56 2.85 2.54
C LYS A 204 18.37 3.55 1.89
N GLN A 205 17.13 3.11 2.17
CA GLN A 205 15.93 3.69 1.57
C GLN A 205 15.76 5.19 1.87
N LEU A 206 16.17 5.63 3.04
CA LEU A 206 16.05 7.03 3.45
C LEU A 206 16.98 7.97 2.68
N GLN A 207 18.10 7.45 2.17
CA GLN A 207 19.12 8.25 1.48
C GLN A 207 19.08 8.09 -0.04
N HIS A 208 18.82 6.87 -0.51
CA HIS A 208 18.99 6.49 -1.91
C HIS A 208 17.72 5.93 -2.56
N GLY A 209 16.61 5.93 -1.82
CA GLY A 209 15.34 5.36 -2.31
C GLY A 209 15.31 3.83 -2.32
N ALA A 210 14.22 3.29 -2.86
CA ALA A 210 14.00 1.86 -2.97
C ALA A 210 14.83 1.24 -4.12
N CYS A 211 15.26 0.00 -3.94
CA CYS A 211 16.03 -0.71 -4.96
C CYS A 211 15.16 -0.95 -6.21
N GLN A 212 15.66 -0.53 -7.39
CA GLN A 212 14.93 -0.68 -8.66
C GLN A 212 14.75 -2.15 -9.09
N LYS A 213 15.77 -3.00 -8.84
CA LYS A 213 15.83 -4.38 -9.34
C LYS A 213 15.64 -5.44 -8.26
N ARG A 214 15.23 -5.05 -7.05
CA ARG A 214 15.03 -5.97 -5.93
C ARG A 214 13.82 -5.57 -5.10
N GLN A 215 13.01 -6.55 -4.73
CA GLN A 215 12.00 -6.41 -3.68
C GLN A 215 12.61 -6.74 -2.31
N CYS A 216 12.05 -6.17 -1.23
CA CYS A 216 12.61 -6.34 0.10
C CYS A 216 12.28 -7.72 0.72
N LEU A 217 11.16 -8.33 0.29
CA LEU A 217 10.65 -9.60 0.84
C LEU A 217 10.61 -10.74 -0.19
N PHE A 218 10.92 -10.47 -1.45
CA PHE A 218 10.85 -11.47 -2.52
C PHE A 218 12.14 -11.49 -3.36
N PRO A 219 12.58 -12.69 -3.84
CA PRO A 219 12.05 -14.04 -3.57
C PRO A 219 12.27 -14.50 -2.14
N GLU A 220 13.22 -13.91 -1.44
CA GLU A 220 13.56 -14.10 -0.03
C GLU A 220 13.83 -12.76 0.62
N PRO A 221 13.68 -12.63 1.95
CA PRO A 221 13.99 -11.40 2.65
C PRO A 221 15.39 -10.88 2.31
N CYS A 222 15.49 -9.59 1.99
CA CYS A 222 16.76 -8.95 1.70
C CYS A 222 17.70 -9.03 2.92
N PRO A 223 18.98 -9.35 2.78
CA PRO A 223 19.92 -9.38 3.91
C PRO A 223 20.00 -8.06 4.69
N ASN A 224 19.68 -6.93 4.04
CA ASN A 224 19.67 -5.61 4.67
C ASN A 224 18.29 -5.21 5.20
N LEU A 225 17.29 -6.10 5.12
CA LEU A 225 15.95 -5.82 5.66
C LEU A 225 16.03 -5.76 7.18
N GLU A 226 15.60 -4.64 7.73
CA GLU A 226 15.45 -4.47 9.16
C GLU A 226 14.05 -4.93 9.57
N ILE A 227 13.97 -6.00 10.38
CA ILE A 227 12.71 -6.54 10.87
C ILE A 227 12.64 -6.21 12.37
N ASP A 228 11.74 -5.31 12.72
CA ASP A 228 11.53 -4.85 14.08
C ASP A 228 10.09 -4.35 14.25
N HIS A 229 9.39 -4.87 15.24
CA HIS A 229 8.03 -4.46 15.59
C HIS A 229 7.97 -3.72 16.93
N SER A 230 9.10 -3.39 17.56
CA SER A 230 9.14 -2.77 18.89
C SER A 230 8.38 -1.45 18.96
N ASP A 231 8.50 -0.58 17.93
CA ASP A 231 7.75 0.67 17.82
C ASP A 231 6.24 0.42 17.77
N TYR A 232 5.81 -0.56 16.97
CA TYR A 232 4.39 -0.88 16.83
C TYR A 232 3.81 -1.46 18.12
N VAL A 233 4.54 -2.35 18.80
CA VAL A 233 4.17 -2.87 20.12
C VAL A 233 4.02 -1.73 21.14
N ALA A 234 4.98 -0.81 21.17
CA ALA A 234 4.94 0.33 22.08
C ALA A 234 3.72 1.24 21.80
N LEU A 235 3.41 1.50 20.53
CA LEU A 235 2.21 2.25 20.13
C LEU A 235 0.92 1.56 20.59
N LEU A 236 0.77 0.27 20.28
CA LEU A 236 -0.43 -0.50 20.63
C LEU A 236 -0.64 -0.57 22.14
N ARG A 237 0.43 -0.69 22.92
CA ARG A 237 0.37 -0.64 24.39
C ARG A 237 -0.11 0.71 24.91
N LYS A 238 0.41 1.83 24.35
CA LYS A 238 -0.01 3.19 24.70
C LYS A 238 -1.50 3.40 24.38
N LEU A 239 -1.96 2.97 23.22
CA LEU A 239 -3.37 3.10 22.81
C LEU A 239 -4.30 2.29 23.73
N ARG A 240 -3.91 1.07 24.11
CA ARG A 240 -4.69 0.26 25.07
C ARG A 240 -4.79 0.88 26.47
N ALA A 241 -3.82 1.71 26.85
CA ALA A 241 -3.80 2.35 28.15
C ALA A 241 -4.64 3.65 28.20
N LEU A 242 -5.19 4.12 27.08
CA LEU A 242 -6.02 5.32 27.06
C LEU A 242 -7.33 5.12 27.82
N PRO A 243 -7.80 6.12 28.59
CA PRO A 243 -9.12 6.12 29.21
C PRO A 243 -10.23 5.86 28.17
N LYS A 244 -11.29 5.14 28.55
CA LYS A 244 -12.41 4.72 27.73
C LYS A 244 -12.10 3.70 26.63
N VAL A 245 -10.83 3.41 26.33
CA VAL A 245 -10.46 2.37 25.36
C VAL A 245 -10.53 1.00 26.05
N LYS A 246 -11.39 0.12 25.54
CA LYS A 246 -11.54 -1.27 26.00
C LYS A 246 -10.71 -2.25 25.20
N ARG A 247 -10.64 -2.03 23.88
CA ARG A 247 -9.91 -2.88 22.93
C ARG A 247 -9.35 -2.04 21.79
N VAL A 248 -8.19 -2.48 21.30
CA VAL A 248 -7.52 -1.94 20.11
C VAL A 248 -7.31 -3.10 19.16
N PHE A 249 -7.91 -3.07 17.99
CA PHE A 249 -7.78 -4.13 16.99
C PHE A 249 -6.81 -3.76 15.89
N VAL A 250 -6.26 -4.78 15.24
CA VAL A 250 -5.49 -4.70 14.00
C VAL A 250 -6.25 -5.50 12.96
N ARG A 251 -6.95 -4.79 12.06
CA ARG A 251 -7.77 -5.37 10.99
C ARG A 251 -7.17 -5.21 9.59
N SER A 252 -6.34 -4.18 9.40
CA SER A 252 -5.52 -4.03 8.20
C SER A 252 -4.58 -5.23 8.07
N GLY A 253 -4.34 -5.65 6.85
CA GLY A 253 -3.56 -6.86 6.59
C GLY A 253 -2.19 -6.85 7.26
N ILE A 254 -1.86 -7.94 7.92
CA ILE A 254 -0.52 -8.22 8.47
C ILE A 254 0.35 -8.84 7.38
N ARG A 255 1.54 -8.30 7.20
CA ARG A 255 2.56 -8.94 6.38
C ARG A 255 3.17 -10.11 7.15
N PHE A 256 2.62 -11.29 6.95
CA PHE A 256 2.97 -12.50 7.69
C PHE A 256 4.41 -12.95 7.44
N ASP A 257 4.93 -12.74 6.22
CA ASP A 257 6.31 -13.08 5.84
C ASP A 257 7.34 -12.12 6.46
N TYR A 258 6.95 -10.89 6.79
CA TYR A 258 7.76 -9.98 7.59
C TYR A 258 7.70 -10.38 9.07
N LEU A 259 6.51 -10.66 9.59
CA LEU A 259 6.30 -11.03 10.99
C LEU A 259 7.01 -12.33 11.38
N ILE A 260 6.85 -13.41 10.58
CA ILE A 260 7.42 -14.73 10.93
C ILE A 260 8.95 -14.78 10.88
N ASN A 261 9.59 -13.76 10.31
CA ASN A 261 11.02 -13.60 10.26
C ASN A 261 11.57 -12.66 11.35
N ASP A 262 10.70 -12.08 12.19
CA ASP A 262 11.13 -11.38 13.39
C ASP A 262 11.72 -12.36 14.40
N LYS A 263 12.87 -12.03 14.95
CA LYS A 263 13.52 -12.84 16.00
C LYS A 263 12.88 -12.65 17.38
N ASP A 264 12.23 -11.48 17.56
CA ASP A 264 11.44 -11.17 18.76
C ASP A 264 9.97 -11.51 18.52
N GLU A 265 9.47 -12.52 19.17
CA GLU A 265 8.09 -12.96 19.06
C GLU A 265 7.08 -12.08 19.84
N THR A 266 7.53 -11.04 20.52
CA THR A 266 6.69 -10.18 21.37
C THR A 266 5.50 -9.63 20.61
N PHE A 267 5.71 -9.07 19.40
CA PHE A 267 4.61 -8.55 18.61
C PHE A 267 3.61 -9.65 18.21
N PHE A 268 4.07 -10.80 17.76
CA PHE A 268 3.17 -11.89 17.36
C PHE A 268 2.31 -12.37 18.54
N ARG A 269 2.90 -12.52 19.72
CA ARG A 269 2.18 -12.90 20.95
C ARG A 269 1.16 -11.83 21.37
N GLU A 270 1.53 -10.55 21.36
CA GLU A 270 0.61 -9.47 21.71
C GLU A 270 -0.49 -9.28 20.68
N LEU A 271 -0.20 -9.41 19.39
CA LEU A 271 -1.20 -9.39 18.32
C LEU A 271 -2.30 -10.43 18.61
N VAL A 272 -1.92 -11.70 18.80
CA VAL A 272 -2.85 -12.78 19.06
C VAL A 272 -3.63 -12.53 20.35
N ARG A 273 -2.96 -12.13 21.42
CA ARG A 273 -3.59 -12.00 22.75
C ARG A 273 -4.54 -10.81 22.86
N TYR A 274 -4.23 -9.67 22.20
CA TYR A 274 -4.89 -8.40 22.50
C TYR A 274 -5.53 -7.71 21.33
N HIS A 275 -5.12 -8.02 20.08
CA HIS A 275 -5.43 -7.19 18.93
C HIS A 275 -6.22 -7.90 17.82
N VAL A 276 -6.53 -9.17 17.98
CA VAL A 276 -7.39 -9.95 17.08
C VAL A 276 -8.80 -10.05 17.68
N SER A 277 -9.80 -9.74 16.85
CA SER A 277 -11.22 -9.75 17.25
C SER A 277 -11.93 -11.09 17.00
N GLY A 278 -11.18 -12.20 16.98
CA GLY A 278 -11.67 -13.54 16.62
C GLY A 278 -11.19 -13.99 15.24
N GLN A 279 -10.93 -13.07 14.33
CA GLN A 279 -10.43 -13.37 12.98
C GLN A 279 -9.25 -12.48 12.64
N LEU A 280 -8.17 -13.08 12.13
CA LEU A 280 -7.02 -12.36 11.57
C LEU A 280 -7.00 -12.55 10.06
N LYS A 281 -7.16 -11.43 9.33
CA LYS A 281 -7.05 -11.41 7.86
C LYS A 281 -5.58 -11.39 7.46
N VAL A 282 -5.19 -12.30 6.59
CA VAL A 282 -3.84 -12.39 6.00
C VAL A 282 -3.95 -12.68 4.51
N ALA A 283 -2.99 -12.24 3.73
CA ALA A 283 -3.03 -12.32 2.29
C ALA A 283 -1.94 -13.25 1.72
N PRO A 284 -2.11 -14.58 1.78
CA PRO A 284 -1.22 -15.51 1.07
C PRO A 284 -1.38 -15.43 -0.45
N GLU A 285 -2.53 -14.99 -0.94
CA GLU A 285 -2.96 -14.79 -2.33
C GLU A 285 -3.16 -16.09 -3.10
N HIS A 286 -2.25 -17.05 -3.02
CA HIS A 286 -2.32 -18.34 -3.71
C HIS A 286 -1.53 -19.40 -2.94
N VAL A 287 -1.63 -20.66 -3.37
CA VAL A 287 -0.92 -21.81 -2.79
C VAL A 287 0.13 -22.42 -3.72
N SER A 288 0.07 -22.10 -5.01
CA SER A 288 1.05 -22.55 -5.99
C SER A 288 2.26 -21.60 -6.02
N ASP A 289 3.46 -22.13 -5.76
CA ASP A 289 4.69 -21.34 -5.75
C ASP A 289 5.03 -20.71 -7.11
N GLY A 290 4.57 -21.35 -8.22
CA GLY A 290 4.69 -20.78 -9.56
C GLY A 290 3.93 -19.46 -9.69
N VAL A 291 2.68 -19.44 -9.24
CA VAL A 291 1.81 -18.26 -9.25
C VAL A 291 2.32 -17.20 -8.25
N LEU A 292 2.68 -17.62 -7.04
CA LEU A 292 3.24 -16.72 -6.01
C LEU A 292 4.51 -16.00 -6.48
N ARG A 293 5.34 -16.69 -7.27
CA ARG A 293 6.52 -16.08 -7.89
C ARG A 293 6.14 -14.97 -8.87
N MET A 294 5.12 -15.19 -9.70
CA MET A 294 4.60 -14.16 -10.62
C MET A 294 3.98 -12.98 -9.87
N MET A 295 3.36 -13.25 -8.72
CA MET A 295 2.79 -12.24 -7.83
C MET A 295 3.84 -11.42 -7.06
N GLY A 296 5.11 -11.87 -7.02
CA GLY A 296 6.13 -11.28 -6.15
C GLY A 296 5.86 -11.54 -4.66
N LYS A 297 5.31 -12.71 -4.35
CA LYS A 297 4.97 -13.16 -2.98
C LYS A 297 5.91 -14.28 -2.54
N PRO A 298 6.10 -14.47 -1.22
CA PRO A 298 6.89 -15.57 -0.70
C PRO A 298 6.27 -16.92 -1.05
N GLN A 299 7.08 -17.97 -1.01
CA GLN A 299 6.61 -19.35 -1.20
C GLN A 299 5.53 -19.71 -0.16
N ASN A 300 4.62 -20.60 -0.53
CA ASN A 300 3.52 -21.06 0.33
C ASN A 300 4.01 -21.68 1.65
N SER A 301 5.20 -22.26 1.66
CA SER A 301 5.84 -22.79 2.88
C SER A 301 5.99 -21.73 3.98
N VAL A 302 6.23 -20.46 3.64
CA VAL A 302 6.32 -19.35 4.59
C VAL A 302 4.96 -19.07 5.23
N TYR A 303 3.90 -19.07 4.43
CA TYR A 303 2.54 -18.94 4.94
C TYR A 303 2.14 -20.12 5.85
N ARG A 304 2.44 -21.36 5.45
CA ARG A 304 2.16 -22.55 6.26
C ARG A 304 2.89 -22.51 7.61
N ARG A 305 4.13 -22.04 7.65
CA ARG A 305 4.90 -21.82 8.90
C ARG A 305 4.22 -20.78 9.80
N PHE A 306 3.79 -19.65 9.23
CA PHE A 306 3.05 -18.62 9.95
C PHE A 306 1.73 -19.16 10.49
N ALA A 307 0.92 -19.82 9.68
CA ALA A 307 -0.37 -20.37 10.09
C ALA A 307 -0.23 -21.42 11.20
N LYS A 308 0.79 -22.28 11.11
CA LYS A 308 1.12 -23.23 12.17
C LYS A 308 1.43 -22.51 13.49
N ARG A 309 2.31 -21.49 13.45
CA ARG A 309 2.69 -20.75 14.67
C ARG A 309 1.50 -19.98 15.25
N TYR A 310 0.66 -19.38 14.42
CA TYR A 310 -0.57 -18.73 14.86
C TYR A 310 -1.50 -19.70 15.62
N LYS A 311 -1.68 -20.91 15.10
CA LYS A 311 -2.47 -21.96 15.76
C LYS A 311 -1.87 -22.40 17.10
N GLU A 312 -0.54 -22.55 17.17
CA GLU A 312 0.18 -22.87 18.41
C GLU A 312 -0.03 -21.77 19.46
N LEU A 313 0.10 -20.49 19.08
CA LEU A 313 -0.11 -19.36 20.00
C LEU A 313 -1.54 -19.29 20.52
N ASN A 314 -2.54 -19.57 19.68
CA ASN A 314 -3.94 -19.67 20.12
C ASN A 314 -4.14 -20.78 21.15
N ALA A 315 -3.55 -21.96 20.91
CA ALA A 315 -3.60 -23.08 21.87
C ALA A 315 -2.88 -22.74 23.17
N GLU A 316 -1.68 -22.16 23.12
CA GLU A 316 -0.91 -21.72 24.30
C GLU A 316 -1.69 -20.71 25.17
N MET A 317 -2.48 -19.85 24.53
CA MET A 317 -3.23 -18.77 25.19
C MET A 317 -4.70 -19.11 25.47
N HIS A 318 -5.14 -20.32 25.12
CA HIS A 318 -6.53 -20.77 25.23
C HIS A 318 -7.52 -19.85 24.52
N LEU A 319 -7.18 -19.43 23.29
CA LEU A 319 -8.00 -18.57 22.45
C LEU A 319 -8.61 -19.36 21.30
N ASP A 320 -9.80 -18.94 20.88
CA ASP A 320 -10.51 -19.49 19.71
C ASP A 320 -10.57 -18.42 18.60
N GLN A 321 -9.48 -18.32 17.85
CA GLN A 321 -9.33 -17.34 16.77
C GLN A 321 -8.94 -18.04 15.47
N TYR A 322 -9.40 -17.48 14.34
CA TYR A 322 -9.26 -18.07 13.03
C TYR A 322 -8.43 -17.18 12.11
N LEU A 323 -7.67 -17.79 11.21
CA LEU A 323 -7.08 -17.11 10.06
C LEU A 323 -8.10 -17.03 8.93
N VAL A 324 -8.25 -15.85 8.35
CA VAL A 324 -9.04 -15.64 7.12
C VAL A 324 -8.06 -15.36 5.98
N PRO A 325 -7.70 -16.36 5.16
CA PRO A 325 -6.79 -16.16 4.05
C PRO A 325 -7.49 -15.39 2.93
N TYR A 326 -6.89 -14.30 2.49
CA TYR A 326 -7.27 -13.62 1.26
C TYR A 326 -6.60 -14.34 0.08
N LEU A 327 -7.41 -14.80 -0.87
CA LEU A 327 -6.98 -15.60 -2.00
C LEU A 327 -7.39 -14.94 -3.31
N MET A 328 -6.54 -15.09 -4.33
CA MET A 328 -6.74 -14.53 -5.66
C MET A 328 -6.65 -15.66 -6.71
N SER A 329 -7.69 -15.80 -7.52
CA SER A 329 -7.71 -16.67 -8.68
C SER A 329 -7.32 -15.94 -9.96
N SER A 330 -7.05 -16.66 -11.02
CA SER A 330 -6.89 -16.13 -12.40
C SER A 330 -5.75 -15.11 -12.58
N HIS A 331 -4.75 -15.10 -11.69
CA HIS A 331 -3.57 -14.24 -11.88
C HIS A 331 -2.82 -14.63 -13.16
N PRO A 332 -2.30 -13.67 -13.95
CA PRO A 332 -1.47 -13.95 -15.12
C PRO A 332 -0.35 -14.95 -14.82
N GLY A 333 -0.22 -15.96 -15.67
CA GLY A 333 0.70 -17.08 -15.48
C GLY A 333 0.13 -18.26 -14.67
N SER A 334 -1.11 -18.18 -14.16
CA SER A 334 -1.81 -19.33 -13.57
C SER A 334 -2.25 -20.32 -14.63
N THR A 335 -2.12 -21.59 -14.31
CA THR A 335 -2.60 -22.71 -15.13
C THR A 335 -3.84 -23.36 -14.50
N LEU A 336 -4.53 -24.20 -15.26
CA LEU A 336 -5.63 -25.03 -14.72
C LEU A 336 -5.17 -25.88 -13.53
N GLN A 337 -3.94 -26.41 -13.57
CA GLN A 337 -3.38 -27.20 -12.48
C GLN A 337 -3.20 -26.33 -11.19
N ASP A 338 -2.86 -25.05 -11.34
CA ASP A 338 -2.74 -24.14 -10.21
C ASP A 338 -4.11 -23.82 -9.61
N ALA A 339 -5.14 -23.69 -10.45
CA ALA A 339 -6.52 -23.52 -9.98
C ALA A 339 -7.02 -24.76 -9.22
N ILE A 340 -6.70 -25.97 -9.70
CA ILE A 340 -7.02 -27.24 -9.02
C ILE A 340 -6.34 -27.26 -7.64
N ARG A 341 -5.06 -26.94 -7.55
CA ARG A 341 -4.33 -26.89 -6.26
C ARG A 341 -4.95 -25.88 -5.29
N LEU A 342 -5.42 -24.74 -5.79
CA LEU A 342 -6.12 -23.77 -4.96
C LEU A 342 -7.44 -24.34 -4.43
N ALA A 343 -8.23 -25.01 -5.29
CA ALA A 343 -9.47 -25.66 -4.89
C ALA A 343 -9.24 -26.81 -3.88
N GLU A 344 -8.20 -27.62 -4.08
CA GLU A 344 -7.79 -28.65 -3.10
C GLU A 344 -7.45 -28.04 -1.74
N TYR A 345 -6.70 -26.94 -1.73
CA TYR A 345 -6.38 -26.21 -0.49
C TYR A 345 -7.62 -25.67 0.21
N LEU A 346 -8.60 -25.13 -0.53
CA LEU A 346 -9.88 -24.69 0.04
C LEU A 346 -10.61 -25.85 0.71
N ARG A 347 -10.57 -27.03 0.12
CA ARG A 347 -11.11 -28.24 0.73
C ARG A 347 -10.35 -28.65 2.00
N GLU A 348 -9.01 -28.54 2.02
CA GLU A 348 -8.18 -28.78 3.22
C GLU A 348 -8.52 -27.86 4.38
N LEU A 349 -8.93 -26.60 4.11
CA LEU A 349 -9.34 -25.65 5.15
C LEU A 349 -10.57 -26.10 5.93
N GLY A 350 -11.40 -26.97 5.35
CA GLY A 350 -12.64 -27.46 6.00
C GLY A 350 -13.78 -26.48 6.03
N TYR A 351 -13.64 -25.30 5.41
CA TYR A 351 -14.69 -24.31 5.22
C TYR A 351 -14.53 -23.62 3.87
N MET A 352 -15.62 -23.08 3.34
CA MET A 352 -15.58 -22.29 2.11
C MET A 352 -15.38 -20.83 2.46
N PRO A 353 -14.33 -20.16 1.99
CA PRO A 353 -14.17 -18.71 2.16
C PRO A 353 -15.36 -17.98 1.54
N GLU A 354 -15.87 -16.96 2.23
CA GLU A 354 -16.94 -16.12 1.70
C GLU A 354 -16.50 -15.30 0.49
N GLN A 355 -15.21 -15.02 0.39
CA GLN A 355 -14.64 -14.20 -0.66
C GLN A 355 -13.34 -14.78 -1.20
N VAL A 356 -13.32 -15.07 -2.50
CA VAL A 356 -12.13 -15.28 -3.32
C VAL A 356 -12.16 -14.24 -4.42
N GLN A 357 -11.07 -13.51 -4.60
CA GLN A 357 -11.01 -12.46 -5.61
C GLN A 357 -10.43 -13.01 -6.92
N ASP A 358 -11.07 -12.70 -8.02
CA ASP A 358 -10.44 -12.86 -9.34
C ASP A 358 -9.41 -11.73 -9.55
N PHE A 359 -8.37 -12.04 -10.30
CA PHE A 359 -7.40 -11.03 -10.70
C PHE A 359 -8.10 -9.88 -11.43
N TYR A 360 -7.91 -8.69 -10.93
CA TYR A 360 -8.38 -7.46 -11.55
C TYR A 360 -7.19 -6.67 -12.12
N PRO A 361 -7.17 -6.36 -13.44
CA PRO A 361 -6.07 -5.66 -14.08
C PRO A 361 -5.98 -4.20 -13.61
N THR A 362 -5.27 -3.97 -12.51
CA THR A 362 -5.06 -2.62 -11.99
C THR A 362 -3.98 -1.91 -12.81
N PRO A 363 -4.27 -0.72 -13.38
CA PRO A 363 -3.30 0.03 -14.19
C PRO A 363 -1.96 0.23 -13.49
N SER A 364 -0.89 0.29 -14.28
CA SER A 364 0.50 0.49 -13.84
C SER A 364 1.14 -0.69 -13.10
N THR A 365 0.44 -1.80 -12.88
CA THR A 365 0.99 -2.97 -12.20
C THR A 365 1.69 -3.93 -13.18
N ILE A 366 2.71 -4.64 -12.67
CA ILE A 366 3.41 -5.67 -13.44
C ILE A 366 2.43 -6.76 -13.88
N SER A 367 1.49 -7.16 -13.03
CA SER A 367 0.51 -8.20 -13.35
C SER A 367 -0.43 -7.77 -14.48
N THR A 368 -0.85 -6.50 -14.53
CA THR A 368 -1.62 -5.98 -15.66
C THR A 368 -0.80 -5.95 -16.95
N PHE A 369 0.48 -5.59 -16.83
CA PHE A 369 1.40 -5.70 -17.96
C PHE A 369 1.49 -7.14 -18.47
N MET A 370 1.69 -8.14 -17.59
CA MET A 370 1.70 -9.56 -17.96
C MET A 370 0.39 -10.00 -18.62
N TYR A 371 -0.74 -9.58 -18.05
CA TYR A 371 -2.08 -9.89 -18.59
C TYR A 371 -2.26 -9.40 -20.04
N TYR A 372 -1.82 -8.18 -20.33
CA TYR A 372 -1.94 -7.59 -21.65
C TYR A 372 -0.96 -8.18 -22.67
N THR A 373 0.25 -8.45 -22.27
CA THR A 373 1.31 -8.89 -23.20
C THR A 373 1.28 -10.39 -23.48
N GLY A 374 0.77 -11.20 -22.59
CA GLY A 374 0.74 -12.67 -22.64
C GLY A 374 1.96 -13.24 -21.95
#